data_dc8e3df1c45fb491cc3741cf84014569
#
_entry.id   dc8e3df1c45fb491cc3741cf84014569
#
_cell.length_a   1.000
_cell.length_b   1.000
_cell.length_c   1.000
_cell.angle_alpha   90.00
_cell.angle_beta   90.00
_cell.angle_gamma   90.00
#
_symmetry.space_group_name_H-M   'P 1'
#
loop_
_entity.id
_entity.type
_entity.pdbx_description
1 polymer ?
#
loop_
_entity_poly.entity_id
_entity_poly.type
_entity_poly.pdbx_seq_one_letter_code
_entity_poly.pdbx_strand_id
1 'polypeptide(L)'
;MIRNLAAAVLLCLALVSAQTAYPTLVSAQSPCPADGGSKPAATPDSGFSITHIPDSIFRNMQGKSWHKGCPVQRSDLRYLRLRHVDETGTERQGEMICHKDIAGDVVEIFKALYAARYPIHSIRLADDFDGDDERSMRANNTSCFNHRSTSSGAPSRHSLGMAVDVNPLWNPCIHTTGRMAGHVEPANAQQYARRDKASLKHNPAPITPGSLCLQLFSRYGFRWGGTWKSLKDYQHFEKQTHTPRRRR
;
A
#
# COMPACT_ATOMS: atom_id res chain seq x y z
N MET A 1 -60.83 32.98 30.07
CA MET A 1 -60.66 32.35 31.38
C MET A 1 -59.84 31.09 31.21
N ILE A 2 -58.93 30.89 32.11
CA ILE A 2 -58.11 29.72 32.37
C ILE A 2 -56.72 29.74 31.69
N ARG A 3 -55.76 30.11 32.56
CA ARG A 3 -54.31 30.05 32.50
C ARG A 3 -53.88 28.58 32.54
N ASN A 4 -52.84 28.22 31.82
CA ASN A 4 -52.02 27.07 32.22
C ASN A 4 -50.53 27.35 32.04
N LEU A 5 -49.84 27.05 33.14
CA LEU A 5 -48.43 27.25 33.41
C LEU A 5 -47.53 26.40 32.47
N ALA A 6 -46.47 27.04 32.05
CA ALA A 6 -45.27 26.39 31.51
C ALA A 6 -44.44 25.80 32.65
N ALA A 7 -44.12 24.53 32.57
CA ALA A 7 -43.07 23.92 33.38
C ALA A 7 -41.83 23.71 32.50
N ALA A 8 -40.79 24.52 32.75
CA ALA A 8 -39.48 24.36 32.13
C ALA A 8 -38.72 23.24 32.86
N VAL A 9 -38.40 22.19 32.20
CA VAL A 9 -37.44 21.18 32.68
C VAL A 9 -36.07 21.50 32.09
N LEU A 10 -35.17 22.03 32.95
CA LEU A 10 -33.74 22.15 32.66
C LEU A 10 -33.10 20.76 32.71
N LEU A 11 -32.67 20.26 31.53
CA LEU A 11 -31.85 19.07 31.43
C LEU A 11 -30.38 19.50 31.35
N CYS A 12 -29.65 19.37 32.46
CA CYS A 12 -28.19 19.53 32.51
C CYS A 12 -27.53 18.37 31.76
N LEU A 13 -27.05 18.61 30.55
CA LEU A 13 -26.14 17.70 29.82
C LEU A 13 -24.71 17.90 30.37
N ALA A 14 -24.27 16.97 31.21
CA ALA A 14 -22.86 16.85 31.59
C ALA A 14 -22.08 16.25 30.39
N LEU A 15 -21.28 17.10 29.75
CA LEU A 15 -20.27 16.68 28.76
C LEU A 15 -19.11 16.03 29.53
N VAL A 16 -19.05 14.70 29.51
CA VAL A 16 -17.87 13.94 29.91
C VAL A 16 -16.93 13.89 28.72
N SER A 17 -15.91 14.76 28.71
CA SER A 17 -14.79 14.67 27.76
C SER A 17 -13.84 13.56 28.20
N ALA A 18 -13.91 12.41 27.55
CA ALA A 18 -12.90 11.37 27.67
C ALA A 18 -11.63 11.81 26.93
N GLN A 19 -10.67 12.37 27.64
CA GLN A 19 -9.31 12.58 27.14
C GLN A 19 -8.57 11.25 27.20
N THR A 20 -8.38 10.62 26.03
CA THR A 20 -7.47 9.49 25.90
C THR A 20 -6.03 10.00 25.95
N ALA A 21 -5.38 9.81 27.09
CA ALA A 21 -3.97 10.09 27.26
C ALA A 21 -3.14 9.04 26.50
N TYR A 22 -2.36 9.48 25.52
CA TYR A 22 -1.31 8.66 24.91
C TYR A 22 -0.09 8.64 25.84
N PRO A 23 0.53 7.48 26.11
CA PRO A 23 1.74 7.43 26.91
C PRO A 23 2.90 8.07 26.16
N THR A 24 3.50 9.09 26.75
CA THR A 24 4.78 9.69 26.35
C THR A 24 5.89 8.66 26.54
N LEU A 25 6.59 8.33 25.45
CA LEU A 25 7.82 7.54 25.49
C LEU A 25 8.93 8.37 26.17
N VAL A 26 9.23 8.02 27.40
CA VAL A 26 10.42 8.52 28.10
C VAL A 26 11.64 7.79 27.55
N SER A 27 12.58 8.55 27.00
CA SER A 27 13.90 8.07 26.60
C SER A 27 14.71 7.68 27.84
N ALA A 28 14.92 6.39 28.06
CA ALA A 28 15.84 5.89 29.06
C ALA A 28 17.19 5.62 28.37
N GLN A 29 18.19 6.44 28.67
CA GLN A 29 19.59 6.16 28.38
C GLN A 29 20.08 5.11 29.39
N SER A 30 20.48 3.95 28.90
CA SER A 30 21.18 2.94 29.70
C SER A 30 22.66 2.90 29.37
N PRO A 31 23.55 2.70 30.37
CA PRO A 31 25.00 2.67 30.16
C PRO A 31 25.45 1.35 29.51
N CYS A 32 26.50 1.44 28.69
CA CYS A 32 27.18 0.30 28.09
C CYS A 32 27.79 -0.63 29.15
N PRO A 33 27.62 -1.94 29.02
CA PRO A 33 28.57 -2.89 29.58
C PRO A 33 29.50 -3.43 28.49
N ALA A 34 30.74 -3.64 28.91
CA ALA A 34 31.85 -4.16 28.08
C ALA A 34 31.70 -5.66 27.79
N ASP A 35 32.25 -6.03 26.64
CA ASP A 35 32.74 -7.31 26.16
C ASP A 35 32.30 -8.62 26.83
N GLY A 36 31.61 -9.41 26.03
CA GLY A 36 31.44 -10.84 26.21
C GLY A 36 30.81 -11.41 24.95
N GLY A 37 31.64 -11.97 24.05
CA GLY A 37 31.22 -12.55 22.78
C GLY A 37 30.17 -13.66 22.91
N SER A 38 28.91 -13.31 22.82
CA SER A 38 27.82 -14.23 22.56
C SER A 38 27.26 -13.94 21.17
N LYS A 39 27.33 -14.97 20.31
CA LYS A 39 26.64 -15.01 19.01
C LYS A 39 25.22 -14.48 19.19
N PRO A 40 24.78 -13.44 18.45
CA PRO A 40 23.43 -12.93 18.64
C PRO A 40 22.44 -14.08 18.39
N ALA A 41 21.59 -14.34 19.38
CA ALA A 41 20.43 -15.23 19.21
C ALA A 41 19.61 -14.69 18.03
N ALA A 42 19.29 -15.53 17.06
CA ALA A 42 18.46 -15.18 15.93
C ALA A 42 17.13 -14.64 16.47
N THR A 43 16.88 -13.35 16.30
CA THR A 43 15.57 -12.77 16.55
C THR A 43 14.53 -13.58 15.77
N PRO A 44 13.39 -13.96 16.37
CA PRO A 44 12.36 -14.68 15.65
C PRO A 44 12.03 -13.96 14.35
N ASP A 45 12.02 -14.67 13.22
CA ASP A 45 11.69 -14.12 11.91
C ASP A 45 10.32 -13.42 12.01
N SER A 46 10.31 -12.10 12.06
CA SER A 46 9.07 -11.29 12.15
C SER A 46 8.21 -11.44 10.89
N GLY A 47 8.72 -12.13 9.85
CA GLY A 47 8.09 -12.21 8.54
C GLY A 47 8.18 -10.92 7.72
N PHE A 48 8.96 -9.94 8.21
CA PHE A 48 9.26 -8.70 7.49
C PHE A 48 10.76 -8.54 7.32
N SER A 49 11.22 -8.38 6.09
CA SER A 49 12.64 -8.14 5.81
C SER A 49 12.85 -7.29 4.54
N ILE A 50 13.99 -6.64 4.49
CA ILE A 50 14.49 -5.91 3.32
C ILE A 50 15.87 -6.47 3.01
N THR A 51 16.06 -6.97 1.79
CA THR A 51 17.34 -7.49 1.34
C THR A 51 17.68 -7.01 -0.07
N HIS A 52 18.93 -7.22 -0.50
CA HIS A 52 19.23 -7.20 -1.92
C HIS A 52 18.49 -8.32 -2.63
N ILE A 53 18.17 -8.13 -3.92
CA ILE A 53 17.48 -9.17 -4.70
C ILE A 53 18.41 -10.39 -4.81
N PRO A 54 18.00 -11.59 -4.37
CA PRO A 54 18.77 -12.82 -4.57
C PRO A 54 19.00 -13.12 -6.06
N ASP A 55 20.10 -13.79 -6.39
CA ASP A 55 20.44 -14.12 -7.78
C ASP A 55 19.39 -15.00 -8.45
N SER A 56 18.77 -15.92 -7.72
CA SER A 56 17.68 -16.77 -8.22
C SER A 56 16.46 -15.93 -8.62
N ILE A 57 16.06 -14.98 -7.78
CA ILE A 57 14.95 -14.06 -8.05
C ILE A 57 15.29 -13.19 -9.26
N PHE A 58 16.49 -12.58 -9.28
CA PHE A 58 16.87 -11.71 -10.39
C PHE A 58 16.93 -12.45 -11.74
N ARG A 59 17.39 -13.72 -11.75
CA ARG A 59 17.32 -14.53 -12.98
C ARG A 59 15.89 -14.72 -13.47
N ASN A 60 14.93 -14.94 -12.56
CA ASN A 60 13.52 -15.08 -12.94
C ASN A 60 12.89 -13.78 -13.44
N MET A 61 13.38 -12.62 -12.98
CA MET A 61 12.92 -11.30 -13.43
C MET A 61 13.33 -10.97 -14.87
N GLN A 62 14.45 -11.54 -15.35
CA GLN A 62 15.00 -11.20 -16.67
C GLN A 62 14.05 -11.66 -17.79
N GLY A 63 13.66 -10.70 -18.66
CA GLY A 63 12.72 -10.94 -19.75
C GLY A 63 11.25 -10.90 -19.32
N LYS A 64 10.97 -10.69 -18.03
CA LYS A 64 9.60 -10.55 -17.47
C LYS A 64 9.42 -9.15 -16.89
N SER A 65 9.54 -9.00 -15.57
CA SER A 65 9.43 -7.70 -14.91
C SER A 65 10.65 -6.80 -15.11
N TRP A 66 11.80 -7.35 -15.48
CA TRP A 66 13.04 -6.61 -15.76
C TRP A 66 13.65 -7.02 -17.09
N HIS A 67 13.86 -6.08 -18.00
CA HIS A 67 14.46 -6.34 -19.32
C HIS A 67 15.31 -5.16 -19.78
N LYS A 68 16.02 -5.34 -20.92
CA LYS A 68 16.90 -4.31 -21.50
C LYS A 68 16.14 -2.99 -21.66
N GLY A 69 16.73 -1.91 -21.20
CA GLY A 69 16.10 -0.57 -21.19
C GLY A 69 15.36 -0.23 -19.92
N CYS A 70 15.34 -1.14 -18.92
CA CYS A 70 14.83 -0.83 -17.60
C CYS A 70 15.53 0.41 -17.02
N PRO A 71 14.77 1.43 -16.54
CA PRO A 71 15.34 2.70 -16.08
C PRO A 71 16.08 2.59 -14.74
N VAL A 72 15.94 1.46 -14.03
CA VAL A 72 16.60 1.21 -12.73
C VAL A 72 17.52 0.02 -12.81
N GLN A 73 18.61 0.07 -12.04
CA GLN A 73 19.53 -1.04 -11.91
C GLN A 73 19.07 -1.98 -10.80
N ARG A 74 19.51 -3.25 -10.85
CA ARG A 74 19.28 -4.22 -9.77
C ARG A 74 19.71 -3.66 -8.40
N SER A 75 20.83 -2.93 -8.33
CA SER A 75 21.35 -2.31 -7.11
C SER A 75 20.42 -1.25 -6.50
N ASP A 76 19.51 -0.67 -7.28
CA ASP A 76 18.53 0.29 -6.80
C ASP A 76 17.26 -0.36 -6.25
N LEU A 77 17.08 -1.65 -6.51
CA LEU A 77 15.93 -2.41 -6.07
C LEU A 77 16.22 -3.19 -4.78
N ARG A 78 15.14 -3.47 -4.04
CA ARG A 78 15.16 -4.32 -2.83
C ARG A 78 14.08 -5.38 -2.94
N TYR A 79 14.41 -6.56 -2.43
CA TYR A 79 13.48 -7.65 -2.22
C TYR A 79 12.94 -7.58 -0.80
N LEU A 80 11.62 -7.56 -0.68
CA LEU A 80 10.91 -7.47 0.59
C LEU A 80 10.17 -8.77 0.85
N ARG A 81 10.19 -9.23 2.11
CA ARG A 81 9.23 -10.19 2.64
C ARG A 81 8.24 -9.43 3.50
N LEU A 82 6.94 -9.68 3.30
CA LEU A 82 5.86 -8.92 3.91
C LEU A 82 4.78 -9.88 4.43
N ARG A 83 4.61 -9.99 5.75
CA ARG A 83 3.45 -10.69 6.30
C ARG A 83 2.19 -9.89 6.02
N HIS A 84 1.11 -10.59 5.74
CA HIS A 84 -0.21 -9.99 5.56
C HIS A 84 -1.29 -10.96 6.05
N VAL A 85 -2.51 -10.46 6.14
CA VAL A 85 -3.71 -11.25 6.46
C VAL A 85 -4.59 -11.20 5.23
N ASP A 86 -5.07 -12.34 4.75
CA ASP A 86 -6.02 -12.38 3.65
C ASP A 86 -7.47 -12.09 4.11
N GLU A 87 -8.42 -12.05 3.19
CA GLU A 87 -9.84 -11.76 3.48
C GLU A 87 -10.51 -12.80 4.37
N THR A 88 -9.92 -13.98 4.50
CA THR A 88 -10.42 -15.03 5.40
C THR A 88 -9.85 -14.90 6.82
N GLY A 89 -8.95 -13.93 7.04
CA GLY A 89 -8.22 -13.76 8.29
C GLY A 89 -7.00 -14.67 8.43
N THR A 90 -6.61 -15.39 7.36
CA THR A 90 -5.43 -16.27 7.36
C THR A 90 -4.16 -15.44 7.16
N GLU A 91 -3.15 -15.73 7.98
CA GLU A 91 -1.83 -15.10 7.85
C GLU A 91 -1.06 -15.72 6.69
N ARG A 92 -0.46 -14.86 5.88
CA ARG A 92 0.30 -15.20 4.68
C ARG A 92 1.67 -14.53 4.71
N GLN A 93 2.60 -15.11 3.97
CA GLN A 93 3.90 -14.50 3.67
C GLN A 93 3.91 -14.09 2.21
N GLY A 94 4.12 -12.80 1.96
CA GLY A 94 4.23 -12.24 0.62
C GLY A 94 5.63 -11.77 0.28
N GLU A 95 5.84 -11.49 -1.01
CA GLU A 95 7.09 -11.05 -1.61
C GLU A 95 6.84 -9.85 -2.53
N MET A 96 7.70 -8.83 -2.42
CA MET A 96 7.61 -7.62 -3.23
C MET A 96 8.99 -7.12 -3.62
N ILE A 97 9.12 -6.54 -4.80
CA ILE A 97 10.31 -5.78 -5.19
C ILE A 97 9.93 -4.32 -5.34
N CYS A 98 10.70 -3.43 -4.71
CA CYS A 98 10.53 -1.99 -4.85
C CYS A 98 11.88 -1.27 -4.86
N HIS A 99 11.86 0.03 -5.15
CA HIS A 99 13.05 0.87 -5.09
C HIS A 99 13.56 1.00 -3.65
N LYS A 100 14.89 1.05 -3.49
CA LYS A 100 15.56 1.17 -2.18
C LYS A 100 15.07 2.38 -1.37
N ASP A 101 14.71 3.48 -2.04
CA ASP A 101 14.30 4.73 -1.39
C ASP A 101 12.92 4.66 -0.74
N ILE A 102 12.09 3.68 -1.11
CA ILE A 102 10.76 3.48 -0.50
C ILE A 102 10.65 2.16 0.28
N ALA A 103 11.67 1.30 0.23
CA ALA A 103 11.60 -0.04 0.81
C ALA A 103 11.29 -0.02 2.32
N GLY A 104 11.92 0.89 3.07
CA GLY A 104 11.66 1.07 4.50
C GLY A 104 10.22 1.50 4.77
N ASP A 105 9.74 2.50 4.04
CA ASP A 105 8.38 3.01 4.19
C ASP A 105 7.33 1.93 3.89
N VAL A 106 7.55 1.16 2.80
CA VAL A 106 6.65 0.07 2.42
C VAL A 106 6.58 -0.99 3.53
N VAL A 107 7.72 -1.41 4.10
CA VAL A 107 7.73 -2.36 5.20
C VAL A 107 6.95 -1.85 6.41
N GLU A 108 7.15 -0.59 6.81
CA GLU A 108 6.44 -0.01 7.96
C GLU A 108 4.93 0.13 7.70
N ILE A 109 4.53 0.49 6.48
CA ILE A 109 3.11 0.52 6.07
C ILE A 109 2.49 -0.88 6.19
N PHE A 110 3.15 -1.91 5.63
CA PHE A 110 2.62 -3.28 5.65
C PHE A 110 2.64 -3.89 7.05
N LYS A 111 3.59 -3.54 7.93
CA LYS A 111 3.54 -3.90 9.36
C LYS A 111 2.30 -3.31 10.04
N ALA A 112 1.99 -2.04 9.77
CA ALA A 112 0.80 -1.39 10.34
C ALA A 112 -0.51 -1.99 9.79
N LEU A 113 -0.58 -2.30 8.49
CA LEU A 113 -1.71 -2.99 7.87
C LEU A 113 -1.90 -4.40 8.47
N TYR A 114 -0.80 -5.15 8.64
CA TYR A 114 -0.83 -6.48 9.26
C TYR A 114 -1.31 -6.42 10.72
N ALA A 115 -0.77 -5.49 11.52
CA ALA A 115 -1.19 -5.31 12.93
C ALA A 115 -2.68 -4.94 13.03
N ALA A 116 -3.21 -4.18 12.08
CA ALA A 116 -4.63 -3.83 12.00
C ALA A 116 -5.49 -4.94 11.36
N ARG A 117 -4.90 -6.06 10.97
CA ARG A 117 -5.54 -7.16 10.23
C ARG A 117 -6.27 -6.68 8.96
N TYR A 118 -5.71 -5.66 8.29
CA TYR A 118 -6.26 -5.15 7.03
C TYR A 118 -6.12 -6.21 5.94
N PRO A 119 -7.21 -6.59 5.23
CA PRO A 119 -7.16 -7.67 4.26
C PRO A 119 -6.31 -7.31 3.04
N ILE A 120 -5.28 -8.11 2.77
CA ILE A 120 -4.50 -8.11 1.54
C ILE A 120 -4.63 -9.49 0.92
N HIS A 121 -5.23 -9.59 -0.27
CA HIS A 121 -5.51 -10.89 -0.89
C HIS A 121 -4.23 -11.68 -1.17
N SER A 122 -3.27 -11.06 -1.85
CA SER A 122 -1.96 -11.67 -2.11
C SER A 122 -0.88 -10.61 -2.33
N ILE A 123 0.38 -10.99 -2.08
CA ILE A 123 1.56 -10.19 -2.39
C ILE A 123 2.56 -11.13 -3.06
N ARG A 124 2.66 -11.07 -4.39
CA ARG A 124 3.52 -11.92 -5.20
C ARG A 124 4.32 -11.09 -6.19
N LEU A 125 5.46 -11.61 -6.62
CA LEU A 125 6.28 -10.95 -7.63
C LEU A 125 5.52 -10.87 -8.97
N ALA A 126 5.72 -9.78 -9.73
CA ALA A 126 5.15 -9.65 -11.08
C ALA A 126 5.60 -10.80 -12.00
N ASP A 127 6.74 -11.39 -11.71
CA ASP A 127 7.34 -12.50 -12.45
C ASP A 127 6.53 -13.81 -12.36
N ASP A 128 5.75 -13.99 -11.29
CA ASP A 128 4.81 -15.11 -11.16
C ASP A 128 3.64 -15.01 -12.15
N PHE A 129 3.48 -13.85 -12.74
CA PHE A 129 2.50 -13.54 -13.79
C PHE A 129 3.18 -13.26 -15.13
N ASP A 130 4.46 -13.64 -15.30
CA ASP A 130 5.29 -13.39 -16.47
C ASP A 130 5.48 -11.90 -16.81
N GLY A 131 5.39 -11.01 -15.81
CA GLY A 131 5.42 -9.57 -15.98
C GLY A 131 4.12 -8.98 -16.58
N ASP A 132 3.09 -9.81 -16.78
CA ASP A 132 1.78 -9.38 -17.27
C ASP A 132 0.97 -8.71 -16.15
N ASP A 133 0.80 -7.40 -16.29
CA ASP A 133 0.13 -6.55 -15.32
C ASP A 133 -1.36 -6.89 -15.19
N GLU A 134 -2.05 -7.11 -16.31
CA GLU A 134 -3.48 -7.46 -16.30
C GLU A 134 -3.72 -8.80 -15.59
N ARG A 135 -2.88 -9.82 -15.84
CA ARG A 135 -2.97 -11.11 -15.12
C ARG A 135 -2.73 -10.94 -13.63
N SER A 136 -1.73 -10.13 -13.24
CA SER A 136 -1.44 -9.81 -11.84
C SER A 136 -2.62 -9.11 -11.17
N MET A 137 -3.17 -8.06 -11.79
CA MET A 137 -4.32 -7.33 -11.27
C MET A 137 -5.58 -8.20 -11.16
N ARG A 138 -5.87 -9.03 -12.17
CA ARG A 138 -7.02 -9.97 -12.17
C ARG A 138 -6.96 -10.98 -11.04
N ALA A 139 -5.76 -11.36 -10.61
CA ALA A 139 -5.52 -12.22 -9.45
C ALA A 139 -5.51 -11.44 -8.11
N ASN A 140 -5.93 -10.18 -8.11
CA ASN A 140 -5.92 -9.30 -6.95
C ASN A 140 -4.56 -9.19 -6.26
N ASN A 141 -3.48 -9.21 -7.04
CA ASN A 141 -2.12 -9.23 -6.53
C ASN A 141 -1.60 -7.84 -6.21
N THR A 142 -1.32 -7.58 -4.95
CA THR A 142 -0.63 -6.37 -4.47
C THR A 142 0.83 -6.43 -4.92
N SER A 143 1.29 -5.41 -5.66
CA SER A 143 2.61 -5.42 -6.30
C SER A 143 3.25 -4.02 -6.34
N CYS A 144 4.53 -3.97 -6.71
CA CYS A 144 5.24 -2.70 -6.85
C CYS A 144 6.03 -2.64 -8.16
N PHE A 145 7.19 -3.31 -8.25
CA PHE A 145 8.07 -3.21 -9.40
C PHE A 145 7.58 -4.07 -10.58
N ASN A 146 7.40 -3.43 -11.73
CA ASN A 146 7.18 -4.09 -13.03
C ASN A 146 7.57 -3.11 -14.14
N HIS A 147 8.63 -3.42 -14.91
CA HIS A 147 9.09 -2.54 -15.99
C HIS A 147 8.15 -2.62 -17.21
N ARG A 148 7.32 -1.63 -17.34
CA ARG A 148 6.35 -1.47 -18.42
C ARG A 148 6.11 -0.01 -18.78
N SER A 149 5.56 0.23 -19.97
CA SER A 149 5.05 1.56 -20.34
C SER A 149 3.58 1.69 -19.92
N THR A 150 3.15 2.92 -19.69
CA THR A 150 1.73 3.27 -19.56
C THR A 150 1.05 3.22 -20.94
N SER A 151 -0.26 3.27 -21.00
CA SER A 151 -1.04 3.37 -22.22
C SER A 151 -0.68 4.59 -23.10
N SER A 152 -0.10 5.64 -22.51
CA SER A 152 0.42 6.81 -23.22
C SER A 152 1.84 6.63 -23.75
N GLY A 153 2.49 5.48 -23.51
CA GLY A 153 3.88 5.21 -23.88
C GLY A 153 4.93 5.78 -22.90
N ALA A 154 4.53 6.52 -21.87
CA ALA A 154 5.43 6.98 -20.85
C ALA A 154 5.83 5.82 -19.91
N PRO A 155 7.05 5.84 -19.30
CA PRO A 155 7.42 4.87 -18.29
C PRO A 155 6.43 4.92 -17.10
N SER A 156 5.92 3.77 -16.69
CA SER A 156 5.13 3.66 -15.47
C SER A 156 6.00 3.93 -14.23
N ARG A 157 5.42 4.44 -13.15
CA ARG A 157 6.11 4.54 -11.84
C ARG A 157 6.48 3.16 -11.29
N HIS A 158 5.77 2.12 -11.67
CA HIS A 158 6.13 0.73 -11.38
C HIS A 158 7.46 0.34 -12.04
N SER A 159 7.80 0.90 -13.21
CA SER A 159 9.10 0.69 -13.87
C SER A 159 10.28 1.24 -13.06
N LEU A 160 10.01 2.14 -12.13
CA LEU A 160 11.00 2.68 -11.20
C LEU A 160 10.97 1.97 -9.83
N GLY A 161 10.01 1.07 -9.60
CA GLY A 161 9.75 0.51 -8.28
C GLY A 161 9.27 1.55 -7.26
N MET A 162 8.64 2.63 -7.71
CA MET A 162 8.21 3.80 -6.91
C MET A 162 6.69 3.91 -6.75
N ALA A 163 5.95 2.89 -7.18
CA ALA A 163 4.51 2.80 -6.99
C ALA A 163 4.14 1.43 -6.44
N VAL A 164 3.08 1.39 -5.63
CA VAL A 164 2.49 0.18 -5.05
C VAL A 164 1.02 0.16 -5.41
N ASP A 165 0.56 -0.95 -5.99
CA ASP A 165 -0.85 -1.23 -6.19
C ASP A 165 -1.34 -2.18 -5.11
N VAL A 166 -2.42 -1.82 -4.42
CA VAL A 166 -2.97 -2.59 -3.29
C VAL A 166 -4.34 -3.15 -3.66
N ASN A 167 -4.45 -4.48 -3.63
CA ASN A 167 -5.69 -5.20 -3.96
C ASN A 167 -6.37 -4.69 -5.25
N PRO A 168 -5.74 -4.84 -6.41
CA PRO A 168 -6.17 -4.23 -7.67
C PRO A 168 -7.59 -4.60 -8.10
N LEU A 169 -7.98 -5.86 -7.91
CA LEU A 169 -9.33 -6.32 -8.25
C LEU A 169 -10.40 -5.59 -7.42
N TRP A 170 -10.14 -5.40 -6.13
CA TRP A 170 -11.07 -4.72 -5.21
C TRP A 170 -11.02 -3.19 -5.33
N ASN A 171 -9.93 -2.65 -5.88
CA ASN A 171 -9.70 -1.22 -6.02
C ASN A 171 -9.28 -0.87 -7.46
N PRO A 172 -10.17 -1.08 -8.44
CA PRO A 172 -9.82 -0.98 -9.84
C PRO A 172 -9.43 0.43 -10.28
N CYS A 173 -8.69 0.50 -11.37
CA CYS A 173 -8.52 1.73 -12.14
C CYS A 173 -9.74 1.94 -13.03
N ILE A 174 -10.31 3.14 -13.05
CA ILE A 174 -11.49 3.50 -13.85
C ILE A 174 -11.17 4.73 -14.68
N HIS A 175 -11.21 4.58 -16.00
CA HIS A 175 -11.02 5.70 -16.91
C HIS A 175 -12.26 6.58 -16.91
N THR A 176 -12.10 7.89 -16.67
CA THR A 176 -13.21 8.83 -16.54
C THR A 176 -13.41 9.74 -17.75
N THR A 177 -12.41 9.80 -18.64
CA THR A 177 -12.41 10.70 -19.81
C THR A 177 -11.85 10.02 -21.07
N GLY A 178 -12.08 10.61 -22.22
CA GLY A 178 -11.54 10.15 -23.50
C GLY A 178 -12.21 8.89 -24.05
N ARG A 179 -11.53 8.22 -24.98
CA ARG A 179 -12.04 6.99 -25.63
C ARG A 179 -12.21 5.82 -24.68
N MET A 180 -11.46 5.83 -23.57
CA MET A 180 -11.49 4.77 -22.55
C MET A 180 -12.51 5.08 -21.44
N ALA A 181 -13.29 6.15 -21.52
CA ALA A 181 -14.25 6.49 -20.47
C ALA A 181 -15.18 5.31 -20.17
N GLY A 182 -15.27 4.94 -18.89
CA GLY A 182 -16.00 3.76 -18.43
C GLY A 182 -15.21 2.43 -18.46
N HIS A 183 -14.02 2.41 -19.03
CA HIS A 183 -13.15 1.23 -18.98
C HIS A 183 -12.63 1.00 -17.55
N VAL A 184 -12.65 -0.26 -17.13
CA VAL A 184 -12.23 -0.71 -15.79
C VAL A 184 -11.09 -1.71 -15.91
N GLU A 185 -10.03 -1.48 -15.18
CA GLU A 185 -8.85 -2.35 -15.10
C GLU A 185 -8.64 -2.82 -13.65
N PRO A 186 -8.50 -4.13 -13.42
CA PRO A 186 -8.54 -5.23 -14.40
C PRO A 186 -9.97 -5.48 -14.93
N ALA A 187 -10.05 -6.11 -16.10
CA ALA A 187 -11.32 -6.30 -16.82
C ALA A 187 -12.41 -7.08 -16.02
N ASN A 188 -11.99 -7.93 -15.06
CA ASN A 188 -12.91 -8.67 -14.18
C ASN A 188 -13.35 -7.90 -12.92
N ALA A 189 -12.97 -6.61 -12.79
CA ALA A 189 -13.25 -5.81 -11.59
C ALA A 189 -14.55 -4.99 -11.68
N GLN A 190 -15.40 -5.20 -12.68
CA GLN A 190 -16.64 -4.43 -12.91
C GLN A 190 -17.53 -4.33 -11.67
N GLN A 191 -17.64 -5.40 -10.89
CA GLN A 191 -18.44 -5.41 -9.66
C GLN A 191 -17.92 -4.45 -8.59
N TYR A 192 -16.62 -4.10 -8.62
CA TYR A 192 -15.96 -3.19 -7.68
C TYR A 192 -15.81 -1.76 -8.23
N ALA A 193 -16.24 -1.51 -9.47
CA ALA A 193 -16.17 -0.19 -10.10
C ALA A 193 -17.15 0.81 -9.47
N ARG A 194 -18.28 0.32 -8.95
CA ARG A 194 -19.22 1.18 -8.23
C ARG A 194 -18.67 1.51 -6.84
N ARG A 195 -18.57 2.81 -6.56
CA ARG A 195 -17.96 3.33 -5.31
C ARG A 195 -18.99 4.03 -4.40
N ASP A 196 -20.29 3.76 -4.61
CA ASP A 196 -21.33 4.20 -3.69
C ASP A 196 -21.32 3.40 -2.38
N LYS A 197 -21.91 3.98 -1.33
CA LYS A 197 -21.90 3.42 0.04
C LYS A 197 -22.42 1.97 0.11
N ALA A 198 -23.40 1.61 -0.73
CA ALA A 198 -23.96 0.26 -0.73
C ALA A 198 -22.98 -0.75 -1.34
N SER A 199 -22.41 -0.40 -2.51
CA SER A 199 -21.43 -1.25 -3.21
C SER A 199 -20.16 -1.47 -2.40
N LEU A 200 -19.65 -0.43 -1.71
CA LEU A 200 -18.44 -0.52 -0.88
C LEU A 200 -18.59 -1.46 0.33
N LYS A 201 -19.81 -1.71 0.82
CA LYS A 201 -20.03 -2.66 1.92
C LYS A 201 -19.69 -4.11 1.54
N HIS A 202 -19.73 -4.45 0.27
CA HIS A 202 -19.43 -5.79 -0.27
C HIS A 202 -17.98 -5.93 -0.73
N ASN A 203 -17.17 -4.89 -0.59
CA ASN A 203 -15.75 -4.90 -0.91
C ASN A 203 -14.96 -5.21 0.37
N PRO A 204 -14.11 -6.26 0.40
CA PRO A 204 -13.38 -6.65 1.61
C PRO A 204 -12.41 -5.58 2.14
N ALA A 205 -11.79 -4.79 1.23
CA ALA A 205 -10.79 -3.79 1.59
C ALA A 205 -10.85 -2.57 0.66
N PRO A 206 -11.94 -1.76 0.68
CA PRO A 206 -12.08 -0.62 -0.21
C PRO A 206 -11.14 0.51 0.20
N ILE A 207 -10.37 1.02 -0.77
CA ILE A 207 -9.55 2.22 -0.57
C ILE A 207 -10.43 3.44 -0.93
N THR A 208 -10.74 4.22 0.10
CA THR A 208 -11.59 5.41 0.01
C THR A 208 -10.96 6.57 0.79
N PRO A 209 -11.40 7.81 0.60
CA PRO A 209 -11.02 8.90 1.50
C PRO A 209 -11.25 8.51 2.96
N GLY A 210 -10.19 8.58 3.79
CA GLY A 210 -10.24 8.21 5.21
C GLY A 210 -10.02 6.73 5.51
N SER A 211 -9.87 5.83 4.53
CA SER A 211 -9.51 4.43 4.78
C SER A 211 -8.11 4.30 5.41
N LEU A 212 -7.91 3.28 6.25
CA LEU A 212 -6.63 3.02 6.91
C LEU A 212 -5.47 2.93 5.91
N CYS A 213 -5.67 2.20 4.81
CA CYS A 213 -4.66 2.03 3.77
C CYS A 213 -4.22 3.40 3.22
N LEU A 214 -5.18 4.26 2.82
CA LEU A 214 -4.87 5.61 2.34
C LEU A 214 -4.16 6.47 3.39
N GLN A 215 -4.60 6.42 4.66
CA GLN A 215 -3.96 7.18 5.74
C GLN A 215 -2.51 6.77 5.93
N LEU A 216 -2.21 5.47 5.92
CA LEU A 216 -0.85 4.96 6.10
C LEU A 216 0.04 5.38 4.92
N PHE A 217 -0.35 5.11 3.68
CA PHE A 217 0.43 5.52 2.52
C PHE A 217 0.66 7.04 2.46
N SER A 218 -0.37 7.83 2.77
CA SER A 218 -0.27 9.30 2.80
C SER A 218 0.71 9.79 3.88
N ARG A 219 0.73 9.16 5.07
CA ARG A 219 1.66 9.48 6.15
C ARG A 219 3.13 9.33 5.72
N TYR A 220 3.41 8.35 4.86
CA TYR A 220 4.74 8.12 4.29
C TYR A 220 4.99 8.89 2.99
N GLY A 221 4.11 9.84 2.64
CA GLY A 221 4.30 10.76 1.51
C GLY A 221 3.97 10.18 0.13
N PHE A 222 3.21 9.08 0.08
CA PHE A 222 2.68 8.56 -1.18
C PHE A 222 1.46 9.36 -1.62
N ARG A 223 1.33 9.56 -2.93
CA ARG A 223 0.16 10.17 -3.58
C ARG A 223 -0.77 9.07 -4.08
N TRP A 224 -2.06 9.25 -3.90
CA TRP A 224 -3.06 8.28 -4.29
C TRP A 224 -3.69 8.58 -5.65
N GLY A 225 -3.75 7.60 -6.55
CA GLY A 225 -4.34 7.72 -7.87
C GLY A 225 -5.85 7.92 -7.88
N GLY A 226 -6.55 7.55 -6.81
CA GLY A 226 -8.00 7.81 -6.67
C GLY A 226 -8.38 9.29 -6.67
N THR A 227 -7.42 10.22 -6.53
CA THR A 227 -7.64 11.66 -6.65
C THR A 227 -7.44 12.21 -8.05
N TRP A 228 -6.90 11.43 -9.00
CA TRP A 228 -6.61 11.90 -10.35
C TRP A 228 -7.89 12.28 -11.11
N LYS A 229 -7.77 13.11 -12.16
CA LYS A 229 -8.93 13.66 -12.87
C LYS A 229 -9.34 12.82 -14.08
N SER A 230 -8.38 12.40 -14.91
CA SER A 230 -8.63 11.69 -16.17
C SER A 230 -8.93 10.20 -16.00
N LEU A 231 -8.49 9.65 -14.89
CA LEU A 231 -8.79 8.29 -14.44
C LEU A 231 -8.82 8.27 -12.91
N LYS A 232 -9.47 7.28 -12.33
CA LYS A 232 -9.50 7.03 -10.90
C LYS A 232 -8.81 5.71 -10.63
N ASP A 233 -7.54 5.78 -10.24
CA ASP A 233 -6.75 4.59 -9.96
C ASP A 233 -6.75 4.32 -8.46
N TYR A 234 -7.75 3.57 -8.02
CA TYR A 234 -8.01 3.37 -6.59
C TYR A 234 -6.99 2.46 -5.91
N GLN A 235 -6.31 1.58 -6.65
CA GLN A 235 -5.26 0.70 -6.14
C GLN A 235 -3.94 1.43 -5.93
N HIS A 236 -3.66 2.48 -6.72
CA HIS A 236 -2.35 3.04 -6.99
C HIS A 236 -1.87 4.06 -5.96
N PHE A 237 -0.68 3.82 -5.41
CA PHE A 237 0.06 4.73 -4.54
C PHE A 237 1.45 4.97 -5.10
N GLU A 238 1.82 6.22 -5.42
CA GLU A 238 3.14 6.54 -5.95
C GLU A 238 3.89 7.55 -5.09
N LYS A 239 5.22 7.42 -5.05
CA LYS A 239 6.11 8.37 -4.41
C LYS A 239 7.08 8.96 -5.45
N GLN A 240 7.32 10.26 -5.36
CA GLN A 240 8.32 10.90 -6.21
C GLN A 240 9.70 10.67 -5.59
N THR A 241 10.70 10.32 -6.42
CA THR A 241 12.09 10.36 -5.98
C THR A 241 12.47 11.81 -5.70
N HIS A 242 13.09 12.08 -4.57
CA HIS A 242 13.84 13.30 -4.36
C HIS A 242 15.14 13.22 -5.20
N THR A 243 15.03 13.34 -6.52
CA THR A 243 16.22 13.61 -7.32
C THR A 243 16.64 15.04 -6.99
N PRO A 244 17.82 15.27 -6.40
CA PRO A 244 18.33 16.62 -6.26
C PRO A 244 18.34 17.24 -7.66
N ARG A 245 17.63 18.36 -7.86
CA ARG A 245 17.75 19.12 -9.09
C ARG A 245 19.24 19.43 -9.26
N ARG A 246 19.92 18.82 -10.25
CA ARG A 246 21.21 19.31 -10.68
C ARG A 246 21.02 20.78 -11.02
N ARG A 247 21.55 21.69 -10.18
CA ARG A 247 21.69 23.10 -10.53
C ARG A 247 22.56 23.12 -11.78
N ARG A 248 21.97 23.55 -12.89
CA ARG A 248 22.72 23.94 -14.10
C ARG A 248 23.44 25.25 -13.82
#